data_5d0e25c1ceaf0a073a473356f0feed72
#
_entry.id   5d0e25c1ceaf0a073a473356f0feed72
#
_cell.length_a   1.000
_cell.length_b   1.000
_cell.length_c   1.000
_cell.angle_alpha   90.00
_cell.angle_beta   90.00
_cell.angle_gamma   90.00
#
_symmetry.space_group_name_H-M   'P 1'
#
loop_
_entity.id
_entity.type
_entity.pdbx_description
1 polymer ?
#
loop_
_entity_poly.entity_id
_entity_poly.type
_entity_poly.pdbx_seq_one_letter_code
_entity_poly.pdbx_strand_id
1 'polypeptide(L)'
;MPSSDLVSSNYSNFETILDLEADPDWELKQEKHFAYIMIRSGSTDHPNTSMMKAFFDLELDVEPELLYDILYDPTARKKWDSSIGDYKIINQIRDDAVQYYMLNKAPWPFADRDFVETRYIRRRNNGDMEIFYQASESEEFLESGNKVIRGQTIFGGQIFRKRISPNTGKPSLLITTICQADLKGEIPKKLLKITLPSSMLKWFRAIKKQLELAIKARIQE
;
A
#
# COMPACT_ATOMS: atom_id res chain seq x y z
N MET A 1 25.94 -0.24 13.61
CA MET A 1 24.69 0.13 14.29
C MET A 1 24.10 1.30 13.52
N PRO A 2 22.84 1.30 13.12
CA PRO A 2 22.23 2.48 12.50
C PRO A 2 22.24 3.64 13.51
N SER A 3 22.45 4.85 13.01
CA SER A 3 22.47 6.06 13.86
C SER A 3 21.11 6.23 14.56
N SER A 4 21.13 6.73 15.80
CA SER A 4 19.93 7.02 16.60
C SER A 4 18.89 7.87 15.82
N ASP A 5 19.36 8.68 14.88
CA ASP A 5 18.55 9.61 14.09
C ASP A 5 17.67 8.88 13.04
N LEU A 6 18.15 7.78 12.45
CA LEU A 6 17.34 6.96 11.52
C LEU A 6 16.22 6.20 12.24
N VAL A 7 16.45 5.79 13.47
CA VAL A 7 15.42 5.12 14.29
C VAL A 7 14.35 6.11 14.70
N SER A 8 14.72 7.31 15.15
CA SER A 8 13.78 8.35 15.59
C SER A 8 12.91 8.88 14.43
N SER A 9 13.48 9.06 13.23
CA SER A 9 12.73 9.51 12.06
C SER A 9 11.68 8.49 11.61
N ASN A 10 11.98 7.19 11.70
CA ASN A 10 11.04 6.13 11.32
C ASN A 10 9.85 6.03 12.29
N TYR A 11 10.06 6.27 13.59
CA TYR A 11 8.95 6.32 14.55
C TYR A 11 7.99 7.49 14.26
N SER A 12 8.51 8.66 13.92
CA SER A 12 7.67 9.82 13.54
C SER A 12 6.81 9.56 12.31
N ASN A 13 7.31 8.75 11.35
CA ASN A 13 6.59 8.38 10.14
C ASN A 13 5.37 7.47 10.39
N PHE A 14 5.47 6.55 11.35
CA PHE A 14 4.32 5.72 11.75
C PHE A 14 3.24 6.55 12.46
N GLU A 15 3.63 7.51 13.30
CA GLU A 15 2.66 8.41 13.94
C GLU A 15 1.96 9.30 12.91
N THR A 16 2.68 9.77 11.90
CA THR A 16 2.07 10.50 10.76
C THR A 16 0.97 9.69 10.07
N ILE A 17 1.15 8.37 9.88
CA ILE A 17 0.11 7.52 9.29
C ILE A 17 -1.13 7.45 10.18
N LEU A 18 -0.93 7.32 11.50
CA LEU A 18 -2.04 7.27 12.47
C LEU A 18 -2.79 8.61 12.54
N ASP A 19 -2.06 9.73 12.51
CA ASP A 19 -2.65 11.06 12.46
C ASP A 19 -3.48 11.26 11.19
N LEU A 20 -2.95 10.86 10.04
CA LEU A 20 -3.67 10.93 8.77
C LEU A 20 -4.87 9.98 8.71
N GLU A 21 -4.80 8.83 9.36
CA GLU A 21 -5.94 7.93 9.49
C GLU A 21 -7.07 8.59 10.29
N ALA A 22 -6.74 9.22 11.42
CA ALA A 22 -7.69 9.87 12.33
C ALA A 22 -8.23 11.20 11.78
N ASP A 23 -7.48 11.86 10.90
CA ASP A 23 -7.85 13.15 10.32
C ASP A 23 -9.21 13.06 9.58
N PRO A 24 -10.20 13.90 9.91
CA PRO A 24 -11.50 13.91 9.26
C PRO A 24 -11.52 14.63 7.90
N ASP A 25 -10.51 15.42 7.56
CA ASP A 25 -10.47 16.28 6.36
C ASP A 25 -10.15 15.51 5.08
N TRP A 26 -11.08 14.64 4.69
CA TRP A 26 -10.99 13.84 3.47
C TRP A 26 -12.27 13.88 2.67
N GLU A 27 -12.16 14.03 1.35
CA GLU A 27 -13.30 13.98 0.44
C GLU A 27 -13.64 12.51 0.09
N LEU A 28 -14.81 12.05 0.49
CA LEU A 28 -15.30 10.71 0.15
C LEU A 28 -15.55 10.61 -1.36
N LYS A 29 -14.91 9.66 -2.02
CA LYS A 29 -15.06 9.40 -3.47
C LYS A 29 -15.84 8.14 -3.77
N GLN A 30 -15.73 7.14 -2.92
CA GLN A 30 -16.45 5.89 -3.10
C GLN A 30 -16.76 5.24 -1.76
N GLU A 31 -17.98 4.75 -1.65
CA GLU A 31 -18.48 4.00 -0.51
C GLU A 31 -19.10 2.69 -0.96
N LYS A 32 -18.76 1.63 -0.27
CA LYS A 32 -19.39 0.31 -0.29
C LYS A 32 -19.50 -0.17 1.14
N HIS A 33 -20.38 -1.11 1.44
CA HIS A 33 -20.52 -1.62 2.83
C HIS A 33 -19.18 -2.12 3.42
N PHE A 34 -18.25 -2.58 2.59
CA PHE A 34 -16.94 -3.09 3.01
C PHE A 34 -15.77 -2.12 2.73
N ALA A 35 -16.00 -0.93 2.17
CA ALA A 35 -14.92 -0.04 1.74
C ALA A 35 -15.32 1.43 1.71
N TYR A 36 -14.40 2.29 2.18
CA TYR A 36 -14.46 3.74 2.04
C TYR A 36 -13.19 4.21 1.37
N ILE A 37 -13.31 4.93 0.25
CA ILE A 37 -12.18 5.47 -0.47
C ILE A 37 -12.32 6.98 -0.53
N MET A 38 -11.31 7.67 -0.02
CA MET A 38 -11.28 9.11 0.17
C MET A 38 -10.04 9.69 -0.49
N ILE A 39 -10.12 10.93 -0.94
CA ILE A 39 -9.02 11.66 -1.56
C ILE A 39 -8.96 13.07 -0.96
N ARG A 40 -7.75 13.61 -0.85
CA ARG A 40 -7.50 15.01 -0.59
C ARG A 40 -6.33 15.54 -1.42
N SER A 41 -6.10 16.85 -1.36
CA SER A 41 -4.89 17.47 -1.95
C SER A 41 -3.63 16.90 -1.31
N GLY A 42 -2.55 16.90 -2.06
CA GLY A 42 -1.24 16.48 -1.55
C GLY A 42 -0.73 17.39 -0.44
N SER A 43 0.37 16.97 0.18
CA SER A 43 1.04 17.73 1.24
C SER A 43 1.52 19.10 0.73
N THR A 44 1.85 19.99 1.66
CA THR A 44 2.32 21.36 1.36
C THR A 44 3.52 21.35 0.41
N ASP A 45 4.44 20.42 0.60
CA ASP A 45 5.65 20.29 -0.22
C ASP A 45 5.38 19.66 -1.60
N HIS A 46 4.23 18.97 -1.73
CA HIS A 46 3.81 18.30 -2.97
C HIS A 46 2.35 18.63 -3.34
N PRO A 47 1.99 19.92 -3.50
CA PRO A 47 0.60 20.35 -3.69
C PRO A 47 0.00 19.91 -5.03
N ASN A 48 0.86 19.49 -5.96
CA ASN A 48 0.45 19.02 -7.27
C ASN A 48 0.09 17.52 -7.33
N THR A 49 0.25 16.79 -6.24
CA THR A 49 -0.16 15.40 -6.09
C THR A 49 -1.51 15.30 -5.41
N SER A 50 -2.01 14.08 -5.24
CA SER A 50 -3.18 13.78 -4.42
C SER A 50 -2.81 12.73 -3.40
N MET A 51 -3.39 12.84 -2.21
CA MET A 51 -3.37 11.78 -1.22
C MET A 51 -4.63 10.94 -1.33
N MET A 52 -4.50 9.65 -1.12
CA MET A 52 -5.61 8.71 -1.05
C MET A 52 -5.59 8.00 0.30
N LYS A 53 -6.76 7.87 0.91
CA LYS A 53 -7.01 7.04 2.08
C LYS A 53 -8.12 6.06 1.76
N ALA A 54 -7.93 4.79 2.10
CA ALA A 54 -8.96 3.79 1.95
C ALA A 54 -9.05 2.89 3.18
N PHE A 55 -10.28 2.60 3.60
CA PHE A 55 -10.59 1.61 4.61
C PHE A 55 -11.26 0.41 3.94
N PHE A 56 -10.85 -0.78 4.33
CA PHE A 56 -11.43 -2.02 3.87
C PHE A 56 -11.71 -2.95 5.04
N ASP A 57 -12.91 -3.51 5.07
CA ASP A 57 -13.29 -4.60 5.94
C ASP A 57 -13.23 -5.91 5.13
N LEU A 58 -12.31 -6.79 5.45
CA LEU A 58 -12.17 -8.07 4.74
C LEU A 58 -13.33 -9.02 5.00
N GLU A 59 -14.03 -8.86 6.13
CA GLU A 59 -15.06 -9.80 6.62
C GLU A 59 -14.50 -11.23 6.75
N LEU A 60 -13.21 -11.33 7.05
CA LEU A 60 -12.46 -12.56 7.24
C LEU A 60 -11.65 -12.47 8.53
N ASP A 61 -11.74 -13.52 9.37
CA ASP A 61 -10.90 -13.65 10.57
C ASP A 61 -9.57 -14.29 10.19
N VAL A 62 -8.61 -13.45 9.87
CA VAL A 62 -7.25 -13.87 9.49
C VAL A 62 -6.20 -13.04 10.22
N GLU A 63 -5.01 -13.61 10.38
CA GLU A 63 -3.89 -12.90 10.99
C GLU A 63 -3.27 -11.88 10.00
N PRO A 64 -2.81 -10.73 10.50
CA PRO A 64 -2.12 -9.71 9.69
C PRO A 64 -0.95 -10.26 8.87
N GLU A 65 -0.21 -11.23 9.40
CA GLU A 65 0.91 -11.88 8.74
C GLU A 65 0.51 -12.58 7.43
N LEU A 66 -0.64 -13.26 7.40
CA LEU A 66 -1.11 -13.89 6.17
C LEU A 66 -1.39 -12.86 5.08
N LEU A 67 -1.98 -11.73 5.44
CA LEU A 67 -2.16 -10.63 4.50
C LEU A 67 -0.82 -10.02 4.06
N TYR A 68 0.11 -9.86 5.01
CA TYR A 68 1.45 -9.37 4.72
C TYR A 68 2.15 -10.27 3.68
N ASP A 69 2.15 -11.57 3.86
CA ASP A 69 2.77 -12.53 2.94
C ASP A 69 2.16 -12.43 1.53
N ILE A 70 0.84 -12.35 1.43
CA ILE A 70 0.13 -12.21 0.14
C ILE A 70 0.51 -10.90 -0.57
N LEU A 71 0.70 -9.81 0.17
CA LEU A 71 0.99 -8.49 -0.39
C LEU A 71 2.47 -8.28 -0.71
N TYR A 72 3.37 -8.84 0.09
CA TYR A 72 4.77 -8.47 0.08
C TYR A 72 5.74 -9.58 -0.30
N ASP A 73 5.30 -10.85 -0.38
CA ASP A 73 6.09 -11.88 -1.04
C ASP A 73 6.03 -11.67 -2.56
N PRO A 74 7.18 -11.47 -3.25
CA PRO A 74 7.20 -11.20 -4.68
C PRO A 74 6.62 -12.33 -5.53
N THR A 75 6.80 -13.58 -5.10
CA THR A 75 6.30 -14.75 -5.81
C THR A 75 4.78 -14.87 -5.68
N ALA A 76 4.26 -14.64 -4.47
CA ALA A 76 2.83 -14.61 -4.24
C ALA A 76 2.17 -13.45 -4.99
N ARG A 77 2.72 -12.24 -4.85
CA ARG A 77 2.17 -11.02 -5.45
C ARG A 77 2.01 -11.09 -6.96
N LYS A 78 3.02 -11.55 -7.66
CA LYS A 78 3.00 -11.66 -9.14
C LYS A 78 1.97 -12.65 -9.69
N LYS A 79 1.52 -13.62 -8.88
CA LYS A 79 0.53 -14.62 -9.32
C LYS A 79 -0.88 -14.05 -9.45
N TRP A 80 -1.22 -13.04 -8.65
CA TRP A 80 -2.59 -12.56 -8.57
C TRP A 80 -2.77 -11.09 -8.95
N ASP A 81 -1.75 -10.25 -8.77
CA ASP A 81 -1.85 -8.82 -9.06
C ASP A 81 -1.47 -8.52 -10.50
N SER A 82 -2.46 -8.50 -11.37
CA SER A 82 -2.27 -8.24 -12.80
C SER A 82 -1.76 -6.83 -13.13
N SER A 83 -1.82 -5.89 -12.17
CA SER A 83 -1.26 -4.55 -12.31
C SER A 83 0.26 -4.52 -12.16
N ILE A 84 0.84 -5.59 -11.61
CA ILE A 84 2.28 -5.71 -11.45
C ILE A 84 2.92 -6.29 -12.71
N GLY A 85 3.92 -5.59 -13.25
CA GLY A 85 4.79 -6.08 -14.31
C GLY A 85 5.97 -6.85 -13.75
N ASP A 86 6.63 -6.29 -12.73
CA ASP A 86 7.69 -6.93 -11.97
C ASP A 86 7.64 -6.49 -10.50
N TYR A 87 8.10 -7.35 -9.60
CA TYR A 87 8.15 -7.09 -8.17
C TYR A 87 9.27 -7.89 -7.55
N LYS A 88 10.20 -7.23 -6.87
CA LYS A 88 11.41 -7.84 -6.31
C LYS A 88 11.77 -7.23 -4.97
N ILE A 89 12.30 -8.05 -4.08
CA ILE A 89 13.14 -7.58 -2.98
C ILE A 89 14.52 -7.33 -3.56
N ILE A 90 15.04 -6.12 -3.39
CA ILE A 90 16.37 -5.74 -3.86
C ILE A 90 17.37 -5.64 -2.71
N ASN A 91 16.90 -5.38 -1.50
CA ASN A 91 17.76 -5.36 -0.33
C ASN A 91 16.97 -5.66 0.96
N GLN A 92 17.47 -6.58 1.77
CA GLN A 92 17.01 -6.78 3.15
C GLN A 92 17.88 -5.93 4.07
N ILE A 93 17.40 -4.74 4.43
CA ILE A 93 18.16 -3.77 5.22
C ILE A 93 18.24 -4.21 6.69
N ARG A 94 17.11 -4.66 7.25
CA ARG A 94 16.93 -5.18 8.61
C ARG A 94 15.71 -6.10 8.64
N ASP A 95 15.47 -6.77 9.74
CA ASP A 95 14.28 -7.64 9.93
C ASP A 95 12.96 -6.88 9.76
N ASP A 96 12.96 -5.58 10.07
CA ASP A 96 11.82 -4.68 10.00
C ASP A 96 11.89 -3.67 8.83
N ALA A 97 12.89 -3.79 7.94
CA ALA A 97 13.09 -2.86 6.84
C ALA A 97 13.58 -3.56 5.57
N VAL A 98 12.79 -3.48 4.51
CA VAL A 98 13.02 -4.15 3.23
C VAL A 98 12.90 -3.18 2.08
N GLN A 99 13.83 -3.21 1.15
CA GLN A 99 13.79 -2.42 -0.07
C GLN A 99 13.23 -3.24 -1.23
N TYR A 100 12.26 -2.65 -1.93
CA TYR A 100 11.57 -3.27 -3.05
C TYR A 100 11.74 -2.47 -4.33
N TYR A 101 11.81 -3.19 -5.43
CA TYR A 101 11.54 -2.69 -6.77
C TYR A 101 10.15 -3.16 -7.21
N MET A 102 9.38 -2.26 -7.82
CA MET A 102 8.04 -2.57 -8.31
C MET A 102 7.78 -1.87 -9.64
N LEU A 103 7.42 -2.64 -10.67
CA LEU A 103 6.94 -2.16 -11.95
C LEU A 103 5.41 -2.28 -12.02
N ASN A 104 4.73 -1.15 -12.11
CA ASN A 104 3.29 -1.07 -12.27
C ASN A 104 2.92 -0.82 -13.73
N LYS A 105 2.06 -1.69 -14.27
CA LYS A 105 1.49 -1.54 -15.61
C LYS A 105 0.46 -0.43 -15.63
N ALA A 106 0.57 0.44 -16.60
CA ALA A 106 -0.42 1.48 -16.87
C ALA A 106 -1.32 1.10 -18.06
N PRO A 107 -2.59 1.55 -18.07
CA PRO A 107 -3.43 1.36 -19.24
C PRO A 107 -2.92 2.21 -20.41
N TRP A 108 -2.95 1.65 -21.61
CA TRP A 108 -2.65 2.42 -22.82
C TRP A 108 -3.54 3.70 -22.88
N PRO A 109 -3.02 4.89 -23.25
CA PRO A 109 -1.70 5.16 -23.89
C PRO A 109 -0.59 5.52 -22.90
N PHE A 110 -0.74 5.32 -21.61
CA PHE A 110 0.25 5.74 -20.62
C PHE A 110 1.39 4.74 -20.52
N ALA A 111 2.60 5.25 -20.31
CA ALA A 111 3.76 4.43 -19.99
C ALA A 111 3.58 3.74 -18.62
N ASP A 112 4.24 2.61 -18.44
CA ASP A 112 4.35 1.96 -17.12
C ASP A 112 5.14 2.84 -16.15
N ARG A 113 4.95 2.61 -14.84
CA ARG A 113 5.72 3.27 -13.78
C ARG A 113 6.43 2.25 -12.94
N ASP A 114 7.69 2.53 -12.67
CA ASP A 114 8.40 1.77 -11.66
C ASP A 114 8.63 2.60 -10.39
N PHE A 115 8.89 1.89 -9.30
CA PHE A 115 9.14 2.47 -7.99
C PHE A 115 10.25 1.67 -7.31
N VAL A 116 11.10 2.40 -6.59
CA VAL A 116 12.02 1.84 -5.61
C VAL A 116 11.61 2.39 -4.25
N GLU A 117 11.28 1.52 -3.32
CA GLU A 117 10.73 1.89 -2.02
C GLU A 117 11.42 1.11 -0.91
N THR A 118 11.70 1.79 0.20
CA THR A 118 11.99 1.11 1.46
C THR A 118 10.71 1.04 2.28
N ARG A 119 10.41 -0.15 2.77
CA ARG A 119 9.26 -0.46 3.61
C ARG A 119 9.72 -0.85 4.99
N TYR A 120 9.13 -0.20 5.99
CA TYR A 120 9.37 -0.42 7.41
C TYR A 120 8.13 -1.06 8.03
N ILE A 121 8.34 -2.04 8.89
CA ILE A 121 7.28 -2.85 9.47
C ILE A 121 7.32 -2.70 10.98
N ARG A 122 6.20 -2.35 11.59
CA ARG A 122 6.03 -2.28 13.03
C ARG A 122 4.91 -3.24 13.47
N ARG A 123 5.26 -4.21 14.30
CA ARG A 123 4.31 -5.12 14.93
C ARG A 123 4.00 -4.64 16.32
N ARG A 124 2.72 -4.41 16.61
CA ARG A 124 2.25 -3.96 17.92
C ARG A 124 1.96 -5.15 18.82
N ASN A 125 2.09 -4.96 20.14
CA ASN A 125 1.78 -6.00 21.13
C ASN A 125 0.31 -6.43 21.12
N ASN A 126 -0.60 -5.60 20.62
CA ASN A 126 -2.02 -5.90 20.45
C ASN A 126 -2.34 -6.70 19.17
N GLY A 127 -1.34 -7.13 18.42
CA GLY A 127 -1.47 -7.86 17.16
C GLY A 127 -1.68 -7.00 15.92
N ASP A 128 -1.75 -5.67 16.05
CA ASP A 128 -1.81 -4.79 14.88
C ASP A 128 -0.46 -4.78 14.13
N MET A 129 -0.52 -4.67 12.82
CA MET A 129 0.66 -4.50 11.97
C MET A 129 0.56 -3.18 11.22
N GLU A 130 1.64 -2.41 11.26
CA GLU A 130 1.76 -1.14 10.58
C GLU A 130 2.94 -1.20 9.62
N ILE A 131 2.75 -0.68 8.42
CA ILE A 131 3.75 -0.64 7.38
C ILE A 131 3.84 0.80 6.89
N PHE A 132 5.03 1.37 6.96
CA PHE A 132 5.34 2.66 6.36
C PHE A 132 6.26 2.42 5.16
N TYR A 133 6.07 3.17 4.08
CA TYR A 133 6.95 3.09 2.92
C TYR A 133 7.12 4.44 2.23
N GLN A 134 8.30 4.64 1.67
CA GLN A 134 8.66 5.83 0.91
C GLN A 134 9.68 5.49 -0.18
N ALA A 135 9.80 6.38 -1.16
CA ALA A 135 10.82 6.24 -2.19
C ALA A 135 12.22 6.17 -1.56
N SER A 136 13.06 5.33 -2.14
CA SER A 136 14.47 5.20 -1.79
C SER A 136 15.33 5.07 -3.05
N GLU A 137 16.63 5.27 -2.91
CA GLU A 137 17.61 5.09 -3.99
C GLU A 137 18.12 3.65 -4.01
N SER A 138 18.51 3.17 -5.19
CA SER A 138 19.16 1.88 -5.37
C SER A 138 20.17 1.98 -6.51
N GLU A 139 21.38 1.51 -6.28
CA GLU A 139 22.42 1.48 -7.31
C GLU A 139 22.05 0.55 -8.49
N GLU A 140 21.31 -0.52 -8.24
CA GLU A 140 20.86 -1.46 -9.26
C GLU A 140 19.78 -0.87 -10.18
N PHE A 141 18.97 0.07 -9.65
CA PHE A 141 17.80 0.66 -10.34
C PHE A 141 17.89 2.17 -10.40
N LEU A 142 19.05 2.71 -10.81
CA LEU A 142 19.28 4.17 -10.90
C LEU A 142 18.34 4.85 -11.89
N GLU A 143 18.04 4.20 -13.01
CA GLU A 143 17.19 4.74 -14.06
C GLU A 143 16.15 3.73 -14.52
N SER A 144 14.97 4.24 -14.86
CA SER A 144 13.97 3.46 -15.58
C SER A 144 14.40 3.30 -17.04
N GLY A 145 14.10 2.15 -17.63
CA GLY A 145 14.30 1.95 -19.08
C GLY A 145 13.48 2.96 -19.90
N ASN A 146 13.88 3.20 -21.16
CA ASN A 146 13.31 4.22 -22.07
C ASN A 146 11.78 4.22 -22.25
N LYS A 147 11.07 3.20 -21.77
CA LYS A 147 9.60 3.06 -21.89
C LYS A 147 8.87 3.09 -20.54
N VAL A 148 9.60 3.28 -19.45
CA VAL A 148 9.08 3.26 -18.08
C VAL A 148 9.40 4.60 -17.42
N ILE A 149 8.48 5.13 -16.65
CA ILE A 149 8.67 6.38 -15.92
C ILE A 149 8.91 6.05 -14.44
N ARG A 150 10.00 6.55 -13.86
CA ARG A 150 10.26 6.44 -12.43
C ARG A 150 9.28 7.31 -11.67
N GLY A 151 8.31 6.68 -10.99
CA GLY A 151 7.46 7.32 -10.01
C GLY A 151 8.21 7.57 -8.69
N GLN A 152 7.63 8.38 -7.84
CA GLN A 152 8.15 8.68 -6.52
C GLN A 152 7.05 8.52 -5.49
N THR A 153 7.16 7.54 -4.63
CA THR A 153 6.31 7.44 -3.44
C THR A 153 6.79 8.48 -2.43
N ILE A 154 5.99 9.53 -2.23
CA ILE A 154 6.30 10.58 -1.26
C ILE A 154 6.19 9.99 0.13
N PHE A 155 5.06 9.35 0.40
CA PHE A 155 4.91 8.47 1.54
C PHE A 155 3.74 7.51 1.31
N GLY A 156 3.76 6.38 2.01
CA GLY A 156 2.63 5.47 2.08
C GLY A 156 2.58 4.74 3.41
N GLY A 157 1.40 4.32 3.79
CA GLY A 157 1.17 3.55 5.00
C GLY A 157 0.06 2.55 4.86
N GLN A 158 0.21 1.43 5.55
CA GLN A 158 -0.84 0.44 5.70
C GLN A 158 -0.93 0.02 7.16
N ILE A 159 -2.15 -0.19 7.62
CA ILE A 159 -2.44 -0.65 8.97
C ILE A 159 -3.39 -1.83 8.86
N PHE A 160 -3.00 -2.94 9.45
CA PHE A 160 -3.79 -4.17 9.52
C PHE A 160 -4.23 -4.39 10.96
N ARG A 161 -5.54 -4.46 11.22
CA ARG A 161 -6.11 -4.59 12.57
C ARG A 161 -7.14 -5.69 12.63
N LYS A 162 -6.98 -6.64 13.55
CA LYS A 162 -8.08 -7.57 13.90
C LYS A 162 -9.08 -6.83 14.79
N ARG A 163 -10.29 -6.68 14.31
CA ARG A 163 -11.39 -6.01 15.02
C ARG A 163 -12.71 -6.74 14.71
N ILE A 164 -13.75 -6.37 15.43
CA ILE A 164 -15.11 -6.75 15.05
C ILE A 164 -15.52 -5.93 13.83
N SER A 165 -15.94 -6.60 12.79
CA SER A 165 -16.48 -5.96 11.59
C SER A 165 -17.71 -5.12 11.94
N PRO A 166 -17.73 -3.84 11.59
CA PRO A 166 -18.93 -3.00 11.79
C PRO A 166 -20.12 -3.45 10.93
N ASN A 167 -19.85 -4.20 9.85
CA ASN A 167 -20.87 -4.65 8.92
C ASN A 167 -21.52 -5.98 9.32
N THR A 168 -20.71 -6.91 9.83
CA THR A 168 -21.17 -8.30 10.11
C THR A 168 -21.27 -8.63 11.59
N GLY A 169 -20.67 -7.83 12.47
CA GLY A 169 -20.56 -8.10 13.91
C GLY A 169 -19.63 -9.28 14.26
N LYS A 170 -18.82 -9.77 13.29
CA LYS A 170 -17.90 -10.91 13.47
C LYS A 170 -16.45 -10.45 13.44
N PRO A 171 -15.51 -11.23 13.99
CA PRO A 171 -14.09 -10.96 13.84
C PRO A 171 -13.70 -10.77 12.36
N SER A 172 -12.92 -9.76 12.08
CA SER A 172 -12.46 -9.40 10.74
C SER A 172 -11.09 -8.73 10.79
N LEU A 173 -10.32 -8.87 9.72
CA LEU A 173 -9.15 -8.05 9.50
C LEU A 173 -9.56 -6.78 8.74
N LEU A 174 -9.35 -5.63 9.37
CA LEU A 174 -9.54 -4.31 8.79
C LEU A 174 -8.22 -3.80 8.21
N ILE A 175 -8.29 -3.18 7.03
CA ILE A 175 -7.14 -2.59 6.36
C ILE A 175 -7.38 -1.09 6.20
N THR A 176 -6.45 -0.29 6.70
CA THR A 176 -6.31 1.11 6.27
C THR A 176 -5.12 1.20 5.34
N THR A 177 -5.26 1.91 4.22
CA THR A 177 -4.13 2.27 3.36
C THR A 177 -4.18 3.76 3.05
N ILE A 178 -3.03 4.42 3.17
CA ILE A 178 -2.86 5.85 2.86
C ILE A 178 -1.64 5.96 1.97
N CYS A 179 -1.74 6.73 0.89
CA CYS A 179 -0.63 6.88 -0.03
C CYS A 179 -0.65 8.25 -0.70
N GLN A 180 0.54 8.83 -0.84
CA GLN A 180 0.82 9.97 -1.69
C GLN A 180 2.00 9.62 -2.60
N ALA A 181 1.78 9.69 -3.90
CA ALA A 181 2.82 9.43 -4.88
C ALA A 181 2.79 10.46 -6.01
N ASP A 182 3.96 10.80 -6.51
CA ASP A 182 4.14 11.51 -7.75
C ASP A 182 4.41 10.50 -8.87
N LEU A 183 3.43 10.32 -9.73
CA LEU A 183 3.52 9.38 -10.86
C LEU A 183 4.39 9.89 -11.99
N LYS A 184 4.85 11.14 -11.90
CA LYS A 184 5.61 11.82 -12.95
C LYS A 184 4.94 11.76 -14.33
N GLY A 185 5.44 12.55 -15.28
CA GLY A 185 4.88 12.59 -16.63
C GLY A 185 3.48 13.24 -16.69
N GLU A 186 2.86 13.15 -17.84
CA GLU A 186 1.60 13.85 -18.14
C GLU A 186 0.38 12.93 -17.96
N ILE A 187 -0.03 12.68 -16.70
CA ILE A 187 -1.31 12.04 -16.42
C ILE A 187 -2.31 13.11 -15.96
N PRO A 188 -3.43 13.30 -16.65
CA PRO A 188 -4.43 14.27 -16.23
C PRO A 188 -4.95 13.95 -14.82
N LYS A 189 -4.82 14.90 -13.88
CA LYS A 189 -5.29 14.74 -12.49
C LYS A 189 -6.77 14.31 -12.41
N LYS A 190 -7.61 14.81 -13.32
CA LYS A 190 -9.02 14.44 -13.40
C LYS A 190 -9.19 12.95 -13.67
N LEU A 191 -8.36 12.37 -14.53
CA LEU A 191 -8.39 10.95 -14.84
C LEU A 191 -7.99 10.11 -13.61
N LEU A 192 -6.94 10.49 -12.92
CA LEU A 192 -6.51 9.83 -11.68
C LEU A 192 -7.63 9.82 -10.63
N LYS A 193 -8.28 10.96 -10.39
CA LYS A 193 -9.38 11.07 -9.43
C LYS A 193 -10.57 10.15 -9.75
N ILE A 194 -10.79 9.83 -11.02
CA ILE A 194 -11.87 8.95 -11.46
C ILE A 194 -11.43 7.48 -11.39
N THR A 195 -10.22 7.15 -11.80
CA THR A 195 -9.76 5.77 -11.95
C THR A 195 -9.23 5.15 -10.66
N LEU A 196 -8.57 5.93 -9.80
CA LEU A 196 -7.98 5.42 -8.57
C LEU A 196 -9.00 4.70 -7.65
N PRO A 197 -10.18 5.25 -7.35
CA PRO A 197 -11.12 4.57 -6.47
C PRO A 197 -11.57 3.20 -7.00
N SER A 198 -11.87 3.11 -8.29
CA SER A 198 -12.28 1.84 -8.90
C SER A 198 -11.13 0.82 -8.96
N SER A 199 -9.91 1.27 -9.21
CA SER A 199 -8.71 0.43 -9.19
C SER A 199 -8.45 -0.12 -7.78
N MET A 200 -8.63 0.70 -6.74
CA MET A 200 -8.49 0.28 -5.35
C MET A 200 -9.53 -0.79 -4.97
N LEU A 201 -10.78 -0.63 -5.37
CA LEU A 201 -11.80 -1.66 -5.12
C LEU A 201 -11.48 -2.97 -5.84
N LYS A 202 -10.97 -2.90 -7.08
CA LYS A 202 -10.56 -4.08 -7.84
C LYS A 202 -9.40 -4.81 -7.14
N TRP A 203 -8.40 -4.04 -6.70
CA TRP A 203 -7.24 -4.57 -5.98
C TRP A 203 -7.67 -5.24 -4.66
N PHE A 204 -8.52 -4.59 -3.88
CA PHE A 204 -9.03 -5.14 -2.64
C PHE A 204 -9.80 -6.47 -2.84
N ARG A 205 -10.67 -6.55 -3.85
CA ARG A 205 -11.38 -7.81 -4.18
C ARG A 205 -10.42 -8.92 -4.55
N ALA A 206 -9.34 -8.60 -5.27
CA ALA A 206 -8.31 -9.56 -5.60
C ALA A 206 -7.59 -10.09 -4.35
N ILE A 207 -7.24 -9.21 -3.39
CA ILE A 207 -6.66 -9.59 -2.10
C ILE A 207 -7.62 -10.51 -1.33
N LYS A 208 -8.89 -10.12 -1.16
CA LYS A 208 -9.88 -10.92 -0.43
C LYS A 208 -9.97 -12.33 -1.03
N LYS A 209 -10.02 -12.43 -2.35
CA LYS A 209 -10.02 -13.73 -3.06
C LYS A 209 -8.78 -14.56 -2.75
N GLN A 210 -7.58 -13.96 -2.69
CA GLN A 210 -6.35 -14.69 -2.36
C GLN A 210 -6.36 -15.19 -0.91
N LEU A 211 -6.84 -14.39 0.03
CA LEU A 211 -6.99 -14.80 1.41
C LEU A 211 -7.97 -15.98 1.55
N GLU A 212 -9.11 -15.92 0.87
CA GLU A 212 -10.08 -17.01 0.86
C GLU A 212 -9.48 -18.32 0.31
N LEU A 213 -8.65 -18.23 -0.74
CA LEU A 213 -7.94 -19.39 -1.29
C LEU A 213 -6.90 -19.94 -0.30
N ALA A 214 -6.13 -19.06 0.36
CA ALA A 214 -5.14 -19.48 1.35
C ALA A 214 -5.79 -20.15 2.58
N ILE A 215 -6.94 -19.63 3.05
CA ILE A 215 -7.71 -20.24 4.13
C ILE A 215 -8.17 -21.64 3.72
N LYS A 216 -8.74 -21.80 2.54
CA LYS A 216 -9.22 -23.11 2.04
C LYS A 216 -8.09 -24.13 1.95
N ALA A 217 -6.92 -23.73 1.48
CA ALA A 217 -5.75 -24.61 1.41
C ALA A 217 -5.34 -25.13 2.79
N ARG A 218 -5.30 -24.26 3.81
CA ARG A 218 -4.95 -24.64 5.20
C ARG A 218 -5.96 -25.58 5.89
N ILE A 219 -7.22 -25.58 5.45
CA ILE A 219 -8.25 -26.48 6.00
C ILE A 219 -8.14 -27.89 5.40
N GLN A 220 -7.50 -28.04 4.25
CA GLN A 220 -7.34 -29.31 3.54
C GLN A 220 -6.05 -30.06 3.89
N GLU A 221 -5.14 -29.43 4.63
CA GLU A 221 -3.94 -30.01 5.24
C GLU A 221 -4.23 -30.59 6.63
#